data_7706b6b974108814057506e3d96afab1
#
_entry.id   7706b6b974108814057506e3d96afab1
#
_cell.length_a   1.000
_cell.length_b   1.000
_cell.length_c   1.000
_cell.angle_alpha   90.00
_cell.angle_beta   90.00
_cell.angle_gamma   90.00
#
_symmetry.space_group_name_H-M   'P 1'
#
loop_
_entity.id
_entity.type
_entity.pdbx_description
1 polymer ?
#
loop_
_entity_poly.entity_id
_entity_poly.type
_entity_poly.pdbx_seq_one_letter_code
_entity_poly.pdbx_strand_id
1 'polypeptide(L)'
;WEEKCHQLMEQEKDRFIVAAYGFGLFERSWVLRGFENVLMDVAINIDFYEELLDKLVDHQMEILERLLKLPVDGIWFFDDWGFQQGVLVGADRWRRLFKPRYEKMYRRTHESGKYVLTHCCGAIDKILPDIIEIGLDVYQSVQPEARNNNPYDLKQKYGDKLTFWGGLGSQSTIPFGTP
;
A
#
# COMPACT_ATOMS: atom_id res chain seq x y z
N TRP A 1 4.75 19.12 -16.46
CA TRP A 1 4.32 17.80 -16.04
C TRP A 1 2.82 17.80 -15.71
N GLU A 2 2.34 18.66 -14.85
CA GLU A 2 0.93 18.76 -14.44
C GLU A 2 -0.01 18.97 -15.64
N GLU A 3 0.31 19.89 -16.54
CA GLU A 3 -0.47 20.15 -17.75
C GLU A 3 -0.63 18.89 -18.63
N LYS A 4 0.46 18.12 -18.81
CA LYS A 4 0.40 16.85 -19.55
C LYS A 4 -0.50 15.82 -18.85
N CYS A 5 -0.46 15.76 -17.52
CA CYS A 5 -1.35 14.90 -16.74
C CYS A 5 -2.82 15.29 -16.96
N HIS A 6 -3.14 16.59 -16.87
CA HIS A 6 -4.51 17.08 -17.10
C HIS A 6 -5.02 16.74 -18.50
N GLN A 7 -4.17 16.90 -19.55
CA GLN A 7 -4.54 16.55 -20.91
C GLN A 7 -4.84 15.04 -21.08
N LEU A 8 -4.02 14.17 -20.48
CA LEU A 8 -4.24 12.72 -20.51
C LEU A 8 -5.51 12.31 -19.78
N MET A 9 -5.76 12.89 -18.60
CA MET A 9 -6.93 12.61 -17.79
C MET A 9 -8.24 13.07 -18.46
N GLU A 10 -8.22 14.20 -19.17
CA GLU A 10 -9.39 14.64 -19.95
C GLU A 10 -9.75 13.69 -21.09
N GLN A 11 -8.76 13.03 -21.69
CA GLN A 11 -8.99 12.02 -22.72
C GLN A 11 -9.60 10.72 -22.18
N GLU A 12 -9.41 10.42 -20.91
CA GLU A 12 -9.83 9.17 -20.24
C GLU A 12 -10.87 9.42 -19.13
N LYS A 13 -11.61 10.52 -19.21
CA LYS A 13 -12.55 10.98 -18.18
C LYS A 13 -13.73 10.05 -17.88
N ASP A 14 -13.96 9.05 -18.72
CA ASP A 14 -14.95 7.98 -18.54
C ASP A 14 -14.40 6.79 -17.75
N ARG A 15 -13.15 6.84 -17.31
CA ARG A 15 -12.47 5.80 -16.56
C ARG A 15 -12.17 6.22 -15.12
N PHE A 16 -12.04 5.24 -14.24
CA PHE A 16 -11.50 5.44 -12.89
C PHE A 16 -9.98 5.62 -12.97
N ILE A 17 -9.51 6.82 -12.65
CA ILE A 17 -8.11 7.21 -12.81
C ILE A 17 -7.43 7.27 -11.45
N VAL A 18 -6.27 6.65 -11.33
CA VAL A 18 -5.47 6.68 -10.10
C VAL A 18 -4.07 7.25 -10.35
N ALA A 19 -3.59 8.06 -9.42
CA ALA A 19 -2.18 8.43 -9.39
C ALA A 19 -1.40 7.39 -8.59
N ALA A 20 -0.41 6.76 -9.24
CA ALA A 20 0.49 5.81 -8.58
C ALA A 20 1.51 6.55 -7.71
N TYR A 21 1.61 6.12 -6.46
CA TYR A 21 2.48 6.68 -5.45
C TYR A 21 3.58 5.66 -5.11
N GLY A 22 4.60 5.62 -5.95
CA GLY A 22 5.65 4.60 -5.89
C GLY A 22 6.30 4.45 -4.50
N PHE A 23 7.12 3.49 -4.31
CA PHE A 23 7.73 2.97 -3.07
C PHE A 23 7.28 3.64 -1.76
N GLY A 24 6.58 2.88 -0.92
CA GLY A 24 6.10 3.32 0.39
C GLY A 24 7.20 3.52 1.42
N LEU A 25 6.83 3.56 2.67
CA LEU A 25 7.78 3.87 3.76
C LEU A 25 8.80 2.75 3.97
N PHE A 26 8.34 1.50 3.97
CA PHE A 26 9.21 0.34 4.19
C PHE A 26 10.15 0.13 3.01
N GLU A 27 9.60 0.07 1.80
CA GLU A 27 10.41 -0.09 0.58
C GLU A 27 11.40 1.07 0.41
N ARG A 28 10.99 2.31 0.62
CA ARG A 28 11.89 3.46 0.53
C ARG A 28 13.00 3.39 1.56
N SER A 29 12.69 2.94 2.77
CA SER A 29 13.71 2.81 3.81
C SER A 29 14.78 1.77 3.44
N TRP A 30 14.40 0.63 2.86
CA TRP A 30 15.41 -0.35 2.45
C TRP A 30 16.20 0.05 1.19
N VAL A 31 15.60 0.83 0.28
CA VAL A 31 16.33 1.39 -0.86
C VAL A 31 17.45 2.33 -0.38
N LEU A 32 17.19 3.10 0.68
CA LEU A 32 18.15 4.05 1.24
C LEU A 32 19.19 3.39 2.16
N ARG A 33 18.75 2.42 2.97
CA ARG A 33 19.54 1.88 4.08
C ARG A 33 20.10 0.48 3.81
N GLY A 34 19.52 -0.25 2.85
CA GLY A 34 19.72 -1.69 2.62
C GLY A 34 18.74 -2.54 3.42
N PHE A 35 18.23 -3.62 2.80
CA PHE A 35 17.16 -4.44 3.35
C PHE A 35 17.54 -5.07 4.72
N GLU A 36 18.72 -5.69 4.81
CA GLU A 36 19.20 -6.31 6.05
C GLU A 36 19.35 -5.28 7.18
N ASN A 37 19.90 -4.10 6.85
CA ASN A 37 20.07 -3.04 7.85
C ASN A 37 18.73 -2.53 8.36
N VAL A 38 17.72 -2.41 7.51
CA VAL A 38 16.36 -2.02 7.92
C VAL A 38 15.78 -3.04 8.89
N LEU A 39 15.90 -4.34 8.60
CA LEU A 39 15.43 -5.38 9.51
C LEU A 39 16.17 -5.36 10.85
N MET A 40 17.46 -5.07 10.84
CA MET A 40 18.23 -4.89 12.06
C MET A 40 17.80 -3.63 12.82
N ASP A 41 17.64 -2.49 12.15
CA ASP A 41 17.20 -1.24 12.78
C ASP A 41 15.82 -1.40 13.43
N VAL A 42 14.89 -2.08 12.77
CA VAL A 42 13.57 -2.44 13.33
C VAL A 42 13.68 -3.31 14.59
N ALA A 43 14.71 -4.16 14.67
CA ALA A 43 14.91 -5.09 15.79
C ALA A 43 15.62 -4.46 16.99
N ILE A 44 16.66 -3.69 16.77
CA ILE A 44 17.61 -3.24 17.81
C ILE A 44 17.92 -1.74 17.81
N ASN A 45 17.42 -0.98 16.82
CA ASN A 45 17.69 0.46 16.68
C ASN A 45 16.41 1.23 16.32
N ILE A 46 15.34 0.93 17.05
CA ILE A 46 13.99 1.33 16.67
C ILE A 46 13.80 2.85 16.67
N ASP A 47 14.43 3.58 17.58
CA ASP A 47 14.30 5.04 17.67
C ASP A 47 14.89 5.73 16.43
N PHE A 48 16.04 5.24 15.95
CA PHE A 48 16.60 5.70 14.66
C PHE A 48 15.66 5.40 13.50
N TYR A 49 15.07 4.20 13.50
CA TYR A 49 14.17 3.81 12.39
C TYR A 49 12.88 4.63 12.40
N GLU A 50 12.34 4.95 13.57
CA GLU A 50 11.19 5.85 13.69
C GLU A 50 11.50 7.24 13.16
N GLU A 51 12.67 7.81 13.50
CA GLU A 51 13.12 9.10 12.97
C GLU A 51 13.27 9.08 11.44
N LEU A 52 13.83 8.00 10.88
CA LEU A 52 13.93 7.81 9.44
C LEU A 52 12.54 7.79 8.79
N LEU A 53 11.61 7.01 9.36
CA LEU A 53 10.23 6.92 8.85
C LEU A 53 9.51 8.26 8.90
N ASP A 54 9.70 9.06 9.96
CA ASP A 54 9.08 10.38 10.08
C ASP A 54 9.57 11.33 8.98
N LYS A 55 10.87 11.35 8.70
CA LYS A 55 11.42 12.12 7.57
C LYS A 55 10.90 11.63 6.21
N LEU A 56 10.73 10.32 6.05
CA LEU A 56 10.15 9.76 4.83
C LEU A 56 8.67 10.17 4.66
N VAL A 57 7.90 10.15 5.75
CA VAL A 57 6.50 10.61 5.73
C VAL A 57 6.40 12.06 5.33
N ASP A 58 7.22 12.94 5.90
CA ASP A 58 7.18 14.37 5.58
C ASP A 58 7.46 14.60 4.08
N HIS A 59 8.50 13.94 3.55
CA HIS A 59 8.77 13.99 2.11
C HIS A 59 7.63 13.41 1.26
N GLN A 60 7.06 12.28 1.68
CA GLN A 60 5.96 11.66 0.96
C GLN A 60 4.68 12.51 1.01
N MET A 61 4.41 13.21 2.12
CA MET A 61 3.30 14.15 2.21
C MET A 61 3.43 15.31 1.21
N GLU A 62 4.65 15.82 0.98
CA GLU A 62 4.87 16.85 -0.05
C GLU A 62 4.52 16.36 -1.46
N ILE A 63 4.87 15.11 -1.78
CA ILE A 63 4.51 14.49 -3.06
C ILE A 63 2.99 14.29 -3.13
N LEU A 64 2.38 13.76 -2.06
CA LEU A 64 0.94 13.52 -1.97
C LEU A 64 0.17 14.82 -2.25
N GLU A 65 0.55 15.94 -1.62
CA GLU A 65 -0.12 17.24 -1.83
C GLU A 65 -0.09 17.70 -3.32
N ARG A 66 0.92 17.30 -4.07
CA ARG A 66 0.96 17.57 -5.52
C ARG A 66 0.03 16.64 -6.29
N LEU A 67 0.01 15.34 -5.95
CA LEU A 67 -0.87 14.37 -6.60
C LEU A 67 -2.35 14.67 -6.34
N LEU A 68 -2.69 15.15 -5.13
CA LEU A 68 -4.05 15.49 -4.75
C LEU A 68 -4.65 16.67 -5.56
N LYS A 69 -3.82 17.50 -6.20
CA LYS A 69 -4.26 18.57 -7.11
C LYS A 69 -4.70 18.06 -8.48
N LEU A 70 -4.32 16.84 -8.83
CA LEU A 70 -4.69 16.24 -10.12
C LEU A 70 -6.15 15.77 -10.10
N PRO A 71 -6.86 15.78 -11.24
CA PRO A 71 -8.22 15.28 -11.36
C PRO A 71 -8.27 13.75 -11.43
N VAL A 72 -7.71 13.08 -10.41
CA VAL A 72 -7.72 11.63 -10.22
C VAL A 72 -8.80 11.22 -9.24
N ASP A 73 -9.31 10.01 -9.37
CA ASP A 73 -10.32 9.43 -8.47
C ASP A 73 -9.68 8.86 -7.19
N GLY A 74 -8.43 8.42 -7.28
CA GLY A 74 -7.74 7.81 -6.14
C GLY A 74 -6.23 7.95 -6.18
N ILE A 75 -5.63 7.66 -5.03
CA ILE A 75 -4.19 7.54 -4.85
C ILE A 75 -3.83 6.08 -4.58
N TRP A 76 -2.90 5.55 -5.33
CA TRP A 76 -2.46 4.17 -5.23
C TRP A 76 -1.08 4.10 -4.59
N PHE A 77 -1.05 3.72 -3.31
CA PHE A 77 0.15 3.54 -2.49
C PHE A 77 0.76 2.16 -2.73
N PHE A 78 2.07 2.07 -2.70
CA PHE A 78 2.83 0.81 -2.83
C PHE A 78 3.70 0.63 -1.61
N ASP A 79 3.60 -0.52 -0.93
CA ASP A 79 4.57 -0.88 0.10
C ASP A 79 4.47 -2.38 0.43
N ASP A 80 5.52 -3.13 0.26
CA ASP A 80 5.53 -4.57 0.46
C ASP A 80 5.85 -4.94 1.91
N TRP A 81 4.84 -4.94 2.78
CA TRP A 81 4.96 -5.36 4.19
C TRP A 81 4.92 -6.87 4.38
N GLY A 82 4.37 -7.60 3.40
CA GLY A 82 4.13 -9.03 3.46
C GLY A 82 5.20 -9.88 2.79
N PHE A 83 5.30 -11.12 3.24
CA PHE A 83 5.95 -12.22 2.52
C PHE A 83 5.02 -13.43 2.51
N GLN A 84 5.44 -14.56 1.98
CA GLN A 84 4.54 -15.71 1.79
C GLN A 84 3.85 -16.20 3.08
N GLN A 85 4.46 -16.02 4.25
CA GLN A 85 4.00 -16.56 5.52
C GLN A 85 3.45 -15.51 6.50
N GLY A 86 3.57 -14.22 6.20
CA GLY A 86 3.11 -13.15 7.10
C GLY A 86 3.72 -11.78 6.85
N VAL A 87 3.70 -10.94 7.86
CA VAL A 87 4.24 -9.57 7.84
C VAL A 87 5.74 -9.60 8.18
N LEU A 88 6.58 -9.02 7.33
CA LEU A 88 8.05 -9.07 7.42
C LEU A 88 8.57 -8.61 8.78
N VAL A 89 8.10 -7.48 9.28
CA VAL A 89 8.52 -6.94 10.58
C VAL A 89 7.68 -7.45 11.77
N GLY A 90 6.64 -8.28 11.48
CA GLY A 90 5.62 -8.69 12.44
C GLY A 90 4.51 -7.64 12.62
N ALA A 91 3.31 -8.10 12.97
CA ALA A 91 2.12 -7.25 13.02
C ALA A 91 2.22 -6.12 14.07
N ASP A 92 2.78 -6.41 15.25
CA ASP A 92 2.87 -5.42 16.33
C ASP A 92 3.85 -4.29 16.01
N ARG A 93 4.99 -4.62 15.40
CA ARG A 93 5.93 -3.60 14.91
C ARG A 93 5.33 -2.81 13.75
N TRP A 94 4.58 -3.46 12.85
CA TRP A 94 3.87 -2.76 11.79
C TRP A 94 2.88 -1.73 12.36
N ARG A 95 2.08 -2.10 13.37
CA ARG A 95 1.15 -1.21 14.07
C ARG A 95 1.84 -0.01 14.71
N ARG A 96 3.00 -0.23 15.32
CA ARG A 96 3.78 0.85 15.93
C ARG A 96 4.41 1.77 14.88
N LEU A 97 5.05 1.19 13.87
CA LEU A 97 5.92 1.92 12.95
C LEU A 97 5.18 2.51 11.75
N PHE A 98 4.25 1.76 11.17
CA PHE A 98 3.67 2.11 9.89
C PHE A 98 2.23 2.60 10.00
N LYS A 99 1.40 1.97 10.82
CA LYS A 99 -0.04 2.30 10.93
C LYS A 99 -0.29 3.80 11.13
N PRO A 100 0.28 4.51 12.11
CA PRO A 100 -0.02 5.94 12.35
C PRO A 100 0.44 6.83 11.18
N ARG A 101 1.49 6.42 10.47
CA ARG A 101 2.04 7.15 9.34
C ARG A 101 1.18 7.01 8.09
N TYR A 102 0.70 5.78 7.82
CA TYR A 102 -0.26 5.53 6.75
C TYR A 102 -1.62 6.17 7.05
N GLU A 103 -2.09 6.13 8.28
CA GLU A 103 -3.31 6.82 8.70
C GLU A 103 -3.28 8.31 8.36
N LYS A 104 -2.15 9.00 8.60
CA LYS A 104 -1.96 10.41 8.21
C LYS A 104 -2.13 10.61 6.71
N MET A 105 -1.52 9.76 5.88
CA MET A 105 -1.59 9.87 4.41
C MET A 105 -2.97 9.50 3.86
N TYR A 106 -3.58 8.43 4.37
CA TYR A 106 -4.91 7.96 3.94
C TYR A 106 -5.99 8.98 4.29
N ARG A 107 -6.00 9.47 5.53
CA ARG A 107 -6.90 10.53 5.95
C ARG A 107 -6.78 11.76 5.06
N ARG A 108 -5.57 12.21 4.77
CA ARG A 108 -5.35 13.36 3.89
C ARG A 108 -5.87 13.14 2.47
N THR A 109 -5.77 11.91 1.98
CA THR A 109 -6.34 11.51 0.68
C THR A 109 -7.87 11.60 0.70
N HIS A 110 -8.52 11.04 1.71
CA HIS A 110 -9.98 11.12 1.88
C HIS A 110 -10.50 12.55 2.09
N GLU A 111 -9.78 13.38 2.84
CA GLU A 111 -10.13 14.82 2.99
C GLU A 111 -10.15 15.57 1.65
N SER A 112 -9.48 15.04 0.64
CA SER A 112 -9.49 15.56 -0.73
C SER A 112 -10.56 14.91 -1.62
N GLY A 113 -11.44 14.09 -1.05
CA GLY A 113 -12.52 13.39 -1.76
C GLY A 113 -12.04 12.26 -2.68
N LYS A 114 -10.85 11.69 -2.42
CA LYS A 114 -10.24 10.66 -3.26
C LYS A 114 -10.17 9.31 -2.54
N TYR A 115 -10.21 8.23 -3.33
CA TYR A 115 -10.07 6.87 -2.81
C TYR A 115 -8.62 6.51 -2.51
N VAL A 116 -8.44 5.63 -1.52
CA VAL A 116 -7.16 5.07 -1.10
C VAL A 116 -7.03 3.65 -1.63
N LEU A 117 -6.05 3.42 -2.48
CA LEU A 117 -5.68 2.11 -2.97
C LEU A 117 -4.31 1.71 -2.42
N THR A 118 -4.12 0.45 -2.07
CA THR A 118 -2.81 -0.03 -1.61
C THR A 118 -2.42 -1.30 -2.33
N HIS A 119 -1.20 -1.30 -2.88
CA HIS A 119 -0.49 -2.50 -3.30
C HIS A 119 0.31 -3.05 -2.13
N CYS A 120 0.14 -4.34 -1.87
CA CYS A 120 1.04 -5.08 -1.01
C CYS A 120 1.08 -6.54 -1.44
N CYS A 121 2.26 -7.06 -1.73
CA CYS A 121 2.47 -8.48 -1.94
C CYS A 121 2.45 -9.27 -0.63
N GLY A 122 2.25 -10.59 -0.72
CA GLY A 122 2.37 -11.51 0.40
C GLY A 122 1.18 -11.52 1.35
N ALA A 123 1.37 -12.15 2.49
CA ALA A 123 0.35 -12.38 3.50
C ALA A 123 0.29 -11.23 4.51
N ILE A 124 -0.78 -10.45 4.45
CA ILE A 124 -1.03 -9.33 5.36
C ILE A 124 -2.30 -9.50 6.19
N ASP A 125 -2.82 -10.73 6.29
CA ASP A 125 -4.06 -11.07 6.98
C ASP A 125 -4.11 -10.54 8.42
N LYS A 126 -2.97 -10.50 9.11
CA LYS A 126 -2.87 -10.02 10.51
C LYS A 126 -2.94 -8.51 10.66
N ILE A 127 -2.70 -7.76 9.61
CA ILE A 127 -2.74 -6.28 9.62
C ILE A 127 -3.84 -5.72 8.72
N LEU A 128 -4.48 -6.54 7.89
CA LEU A 128 -5.54 -6.10 7.00
C LEU A 128 -6.71 -5.40 7.73
N PRO A 129 -7.17 -5.88 8.91
CA PRO A 129 -8.17 -5.15 9.69
C PRO A 129 -7.71 -3.74 10.11
N ASP A 130 -6.44 -3.60 10.47
CA ASP A 130 -5.85 -2.31 10.85
C ASP A 130 -5.77 -1.36 9.64
N ILE A 131 -5.42 -1.89 8.46
CA ILE A 131 -5.33 -1.10 7.23
C ILE A 131 -6.72 -0.62 6.78
N ILE A 132 -7.76 -1.47 6.93
CA ILE A 132 -9.16 -1.09 6.69
C ILE A 132 -9.60 0.01 7.68
N GLU A 133 -9.25 -0.14 8.96
CA GLU A 133 -9.58 0.83 10.02
C GLU A 133 -9.04 2.23 9.72
N ILE A 134 -7.82 2.32 9.18
CA ILE A 134 -7.19 3.61 8.82
C ILE A 134 -7.63 4.15 7.46
N GLY A 135 -8.56 3.47 6.76
CA GLY A 135 -9.23 4.01 5.59
C GLY A 135 -8.78 3.45 4.24
N LEU A 136 -8.41 2.17 4.15
CA LEU A 136 -8.18 1.52 2.86
C LEU A 136 -9.52 1.26 2.15
N ASP A 137 -9.65 1.68 0.88
CA ASP A 137 -10.81 1.41 0.03
C ASP A 137 -10.57 0.23 -0.92
N VAL A 138 -9.35 0.09 -1.46
CA VAL A 138 -9.02 -0.94 -2.45
C VAL A 138 -7.70 -1.62 -2.11
N TYR A 139 -7.75 -2.94 -1.93
CA TYR A 139 -6.56 -3.79 -1.74
C TYR A 139 -6.14 -4.45 -3.05
N GLN A 140 -4.90 -4.26 -3.44
CA GLN A 140 -4.21 -4.88 -4.57
C GLN A 140 -2.87 -5.45 -4.02
N SER A 141 -2.40 -6.60 -4.34
CA SER A 141 -2.57 -7.51 -5.46
C SER A 141 -3.46 -8.74 -5.15
N VAL A 142 -3.75 -8.99 -3.87
CA VAL A 142 -4.50 -10.18 -3.41
C VAL A 142 -3.82 -11.47 -3.90
N GLN A 143 -2.54 -11.64 -3.61
CA GLN A 143 -1.74 -12.77 -4.07
C GLN A 143 -2.23 -14.09 -3.47
N PRO A 144 -2.86 -15.01 -4.25
CA PRO A 144 -3.55 -16.18 -3.70
C PRO A 144 -2.59 -17.25 -3.15
N GLU A 145 -1.33 -17.24 -3.57
CA GLU A 145 -0.31 -18.18 -3.08
C GLU A 145 0.21 -17.84 -1.67
N ALA A 146 -0.01 -16.60 -1.22
CA ALA A 146 0.37 -16.20 0.12
C ALA A 146 -0.60 -16.75 1.17
N ARG A 147 -0.06 -17.05 2.36
CA ARG A 147 -0.84 -17.63 3.46
C ARG A 147 -2.07 -16.77 3.79
N ASN A 148 -3.21 -17.41 3.99
CA ASN A 148 -4.49 -16.78 4.37
C ASN A 148 -4.98 -15.68 3.39
N ASN A 149 -4.52 -15.72 2.13
CA ASN A 149 -4.81 -14.70 1.15
C ASN A 149 -5.75 -15.20 0.03
N ASN A 150 -6.57 -16.22 0.33
CA ASN A 150 -7.58 -16.71 -0.61
C ASN A 150 -8.57 -15.58 -0.96
N PRO A 151 -8.73 -15.21 -2.24
CA PRO A 151 -9.57 -14.08 -2.64
C PRO A 151 -11.05 -14.23 -2.24
N TYR A 152 -11.57 -15.45 -2.26
CA TYR A 152 -12.96 -15.73 -1.90
C TYR A 152 -13.20 -15.57 -0.40
N ASP A 153 -12.28 -16.06 0.43
CA ASP A 153 -12.35 -15.92 1.88
C ASP A 153 -12.23 -14.44 2.29
N LEU A 154 -11.31 -13.72 1.66
CA LEU A 154 -11.15 -12.27 1.88
C LEU A 154 -12.40 -11.50 1.46
N LYS A 155 -12.98 -11.84 0.31
CA LYS A 155 -14.22 -11.21 -0.17
C LYS A 155 -15.40 -11.50 0.75
N GLN A 156 -15.51 -12.72 1.26
CA GLN A 156 -16.56 -13.07 2.22
C GLN A 156 -16.42 -12.29 3.54
N LYS A 157 -15.18 -12.11 4.01
CA LYS A 157 -14.90 -11.49 5.30
C LYS A 157 -14.93 -9.96 5.30
N TYR A 158 -14.48 -9.34 4.22
CA TYR A 158 -14.26 -7.90 4.16
C TYR A 158 -14.91 -7.21 2.96
N GLY A 159 -15.66 -7.93 2.14
CA GLY A 159 -16.18 -7.40 0.89
C GLY A 159 -17.29 -6.36 1.02
N ASP A 160 -17.80 -6.13 2.23
CA ASP A 160 -18.70 -5.02 2.59
C ASP A 160 -17.95 -3.71 2.87
N LYS A 161 -16.63 -3.79 3.14
CA LYS A 161 -15.79 -2.65 3.52
C LYS A 161 -14.66 -2.38 2.55
N LEU A 162 -14.28 -3.37 1.73
CA LEU A 162 -13.08 -3.34 0.93
C LEU A 162 -13.33 -3.85 -0.49
N THR A 163 -12.85 -3.11 -1.46
CA THR A 163 -12.75 -3.57 -2.84
C THR A 163 -11.45 -4.34 -3.04
N PHE A 164 -11.52 -5.46 -3.75
CA PHE A 164 -10.36 -6.29 -4.08
C PHE A 164 -10.01 -6.15 -5.56
N TRP A 165 -8.74 -5.90 -5.85
CA TRP A 165 -8.20 -5.80 -7.19
C TRP A 165 -7.02 -6.75 -7.36
N GLY A 166 -7.17 -7.80 -8.17
CA GLY A 166 -6.17 -8.83 -8.39
C GLY A 166 -6.71 -10.24 -8.16
N GLY A 167 -6.00 -11.07 -7.39
CA GLY A 167 -6.41 -12.45 -7.11
C GLY A 167 -5.95 -13.46 -8.17
N LEU A 168 -5.12 -13.03 -9.14
CA LEU A 168 -4.52 -13.92 -10.13
C LEU A 168 -3.14 -14.38 -9.66
N GLY A 169 -2.96 -15.70 -9.55
CA GLY A 169 -1.73 -16.30 -9.05
C GLY A 169 -0.56 -16.11 -10.00
N SER A 170 0.42 -15.30 -9.59
CA SER A 170 1.62 -15.00 -10.37
C SER A 170 2.70 -16.08 -10.27
N GLN A 171 2.65 -16.91 -9.25
CA GLN A 171 3.65 -17.95 -8.99
C GLN A 171 3.19 -19.35 -9.42
N SER A 172 1.89 -19.55 -9.62
CA SER A 172 1.31 -20.85 -9.98
C SER A 172 0.42 -20.77 -11.21
N THR A 173 -0.62 -19.96 -11.16
CA THR A 173 -1.67 -19.91 -12.19
C THR A 173 -1.15 -19.36 -13.53
N ILE A 174 -0.45 -18.23 -13.51
CA ILE A 174 0.07 -17.62 -14.74
C ILE A 174 1.16 -18.48 -15.38
N PRO A 175 2.22 -18.94 -14.67
CA PRO A 175 3.32 -19.67 -15.31
C PRO A 175 3.00 -21.14 -15.61
N PHE A 176 2.08 -21.78 -14.88
CA PHE A 176 1.87 -23.24 -14.93
C PHE A 176 0.40 -23.65 -15.07
N GLY A 177 -0.53 -22.71 -15.06
CA GLY A 177 -1.96 -23.01 -15.26
C GLY A 177 -2.26 -23.40 -16.71
N THR A 178 -3.41 -24.04 -16.90
CA THR A 178 -3.98 -24.28 -18.23
C THR A 178 -4.94 -23.17 -18.62
N PRO A 179 -5.08 -22.87 -19.92
CA PRO A 179 -6.10 -21.91 -20.40
C PRO A 179 -7.52 -22.29 -20.00
#